data_87c97a992492ecc060c7aca0d6c3e1ec
#
_entry.id   87c97a992492ecc060c7aca0d6c3e1ec
#
_cell.length_a   1.000
_cell.length_b   1.000
_cell.length_c   1.000
_cell.angle_alpha   90.00
_cell.angle_beta   90.00
_cell.angle_gamma   90.00
#
_symmetry.space_group_name_H-M   'P 1'
#
loop_
_entity.id
_entity.type
_entity.pdbx_description
1 polymer ?
#
loop_
_entity_poly.entity_id
_entity_poly.type
_entity_poly.pdbx_seq_one_letter_code
_entity_poly.pdbx_strand_id
1 'polypeptide(L)'
;MTLNYKRVICVGFAFFIITAFWQAYDKTIPLVLTYKFGMSQTLSGVIMAFDNVLAVFLLPLFGALSDKSRSKLGKRTVFILFGTIFATISFIFLPLIGNVWLFVVVLFLTLLSMATFRSPAVALMPDVTCKPLRSKGNAIINLVGTVGGLVVLGLGLFVKVGEQTMDNLMTYYLLVCGILLLGLIIFLFTVKENKWADQMLEDTKKFYPEDDVVQELSPSSSKKLSKAELKSLLFILGSVALWYMGYNAITSKYSLYADKVLHQSYDLTLLIAQAAAIVSYLPVGVIATKIGRKKTILAGVAMLATAFFFAIFIRSNSSPVIMYVLFSLAGIGWATINVNSFPMVVELASGGDVGKYTGWYYAASMSAQVLTPILSGVIMDLAGNMLPLFPYACICVAFAFVTMLMVKHGDSKPIKKGSMLESFNVED
;
A
#
# COMPACT_ATOMS: atom_id res chain seq x y z
N MET A 1 6.40 -15.67 25.05
CA MET A 1 5.26 -15.67 24.10
C MET A 1 5.76 -15.72 22.67
N THR A 2 5.34 -16.67 21.86
CA THR A 2 5.78 -16.84 20.46
C THR A 2 4.63 -16.60 19.50
N LEU A 3 4.91 -15.98 18.35
CA LEU A 3 3.91 -15.75 17.31
C LEU A 3 3.49 -17.07 16.66
N ASN A 4 2.19 -17.29 16.54
CA ASN A 4 1.67 -18.42 15.77
C ASN A 4 1.69 -18.09 14.26
N TYR A 5 2.79 -18.43 13.60
CA TYR A 5 3.02 -18.15 12.18
C TYR A 5 1.91 -18.72 11.28
N LYS A 6 1.45 -19.95 11.54
CA LYS A 6 0.38 -20.58 10.75
C LYS A 6 -0.91 -19.75 10.78
N ARG A 7 -1.33 -19.29 11.97
CA ARG A 7 -2.50 -18.43 12.13
C ARG A 7 -2.36 -17.13 11.33
N VAL A 8 -1.22 -16.46 11.46
CA VAL A 8 -0.99 -15.18 10.80
C VAL A 8 -0.91 -15.33 9.27
N ILE A 9 -0.30 -16.40 8.76
CA ILE A 9 -0.29 -16.71 7.32
C ILE A 9 -1.72 -16.92 6.80
N CYS A 10 -2.57 -17.67 7.55
CA CYS A 10 -3.98 -17.86 7.15
C CYS A 10 -4.74 -16.53 7.08
N VAL A 11 -4.55 -15.64 8.08
CA VAL A 11 -5.13 -14.28 8.04
C VAL A 11 -4.59 -13.48 6.86
N GLY A 12 -3.34 -13.70 6.47
CA GLY A 12 -2.68 -13.08 5.33
C GLY A 12 -3.40 -13.32 4.00
N PHE A 13 -4.20 -14.39 3.85
CA PHE A 13 -4.99 -14.61 2.63
C PHE A 13 -6.05 -13.52 2.39
N ALA A 14 -6.56 -12.84 3.40
CA ALA A 14 -7.40 -11.66 3.21
C ALA A 14 -6.60 -10.51 2.54
N PHE A 15 -5.33 -10.34 2.90
CA PHE A 15 -4.43 -9.38 2.26
C PHE A 15 -4.03 -9.81 0.85
N PHE A 16 -3.85 -11.11 0.62
CA PHE A 16 -3.64 -11.68 -0.70
C PHE A 16 -4.76 -11.27 -1.67
N ILE A 17 -6.02 -11.42 -1.26
CA ILE A 17 -7.19 -11.02 -2.07
C ILE A 17 -7.16 -9.52 -2.36
N ILE A 18 -6.87 -8.68 -1.35
CA ILE A 18 -6.80 -7.22 -1.50
C ILE A 18 -5.77 -6.84 -2.55
N THR A 19 -4.54 -7.32 -2.41
CA THR A 19 -3.44 -6.92 -3.30
C THR A 19 -3.57 -7.51 -4.70
N ALA A 20 -4.11 -8.74 -4.83
CA ALA A 20 -4.44 -9.34 -6.12
C ALA A 20 -5.48 -8.50 -6.89
N PHE A 21 -6.53 -8.03 -6.20
CA PHE A 21 -7.52 -7.15 -6.80
C PHE A 21 -6.92 -5.82 -7.26
N TRP A 22 -6.20 -5.13 -6.37
CA TRP A 22 -5.63 -3.82 -6.70
C TRP A 22 -4.63 -3.90 -7.84
N GLN A 23 -3.83 -4.98 -7.91
CA GLN A 23 -2.90 -5.18 -9.02
C GLN A 23 -3.63 -5.33 -10.36
N ALA A 24 -4.76 -6.05 -10.39
CA ALA A 24 -5.58 -6.18 -11.59
C ALA A 24 -6.29 -4.86 -11.94
N TYR A 25 -6.80 -4.14 -10.93
CA TYR A 25 -7.45 -2.84 -11.07
C TYR A 25 -6.51 -1.81 -11.69
N ASP A 26 -5.35 -1.59 -11.08
CA ASP A 26 -4.35 -0.61 -11.55
C ASP A 26 -3.86 -0.91 -12.96
N LYS A 27 -3.83 -2.20 -13.34
CA LYS A 27 -3.49 -2.63 -14.69
C LYS A 27 -4.59 -2.28 -15.69
N THR A 28 -5.78 -2.76 -15.45
CA THR A 28 -6.79 -2.90 -16.49
C THR A 28 -7.71 -1.70 -16.60
N ILE A 29 -8.04 -1.02 -15.50
CA ILE A 29 -8.98 0.10 -15.55
C ILE A 29 -8.45 1.26 -16.41
N PRO A 30 -7.20 1.73 -16.31
CA PRO A 30 -6.68 2.77 -17.21
C PRO A 30 -6.70 2.36 -18.68
N LEU A 31 -6.40 1.08 -18.97
CA LEU A 31 -6.44 0.56 -20.35
C LEU A 31 -7.88 0.58 -20.90
N VAL A 32 -8.85 0.09 -20.12
CA VAL A 32 -10.28 0.07 -20.52
C VAL A 32 -10.80 1.49 -20.73
N LEU A 33 -10.54 2.41 -19.80
CA LEU A 33 -10.98 3.80 -19.91
C LEU A 33 -10.40 4.47 -21.16
N THR A 34 -9.15 4.18 -21.51
CA THR A 34 -8.47 4.77 -22.65
C THR A 34 -8.85 4.09 -23.97
N TYR A 35 -8.71 2.76 -24.07
CA TYR A 35 -8.84 2.05 -25.37
C TYR A 35 -10.28 1.67 -25.70
N LYS A 36 -11.09 1.32 -24.70
CA LYS A 36 -12.49 0.95 -24.95
C LYS A 36 -13.42 2.15 -24.99
N PHE A 37 -13.20 3.14 -24.11
CA PHE A 37 -14.09 4.30 -23.97
C PHE A 37 -13.51 5.61 -24.54
N GLY A 38 -12.24 5.64 -24.98
CA GLY A 38 -11.61 6.81 -25.58
C GLY A 38 -11.48 7.99 -24.61
N MET A 39 -11.41 7.75 -23.31
CA MET A 39 -11.36 8.82 -22.31
C MET A 39 -10.02 9.52 -22.28
N SER A 40 -10.05 10.84 -22.00
CA SER A 40 -8.86 11.62 -21.71
C SER A 40 -8.15 11.12 -20.46
N GLN A 41 -6.85 11.43 -20.33
CA GLN A 41 -6.06 11.02 -19.17
C GLN A 41 -6.54 11.70 -17.88
N THR A 42 -7.10 12.91 -17.98
CA THR A 42 -7.73 13.63 -16.86
C THR A 42 -8.96 12.89 -16.35
N LEU A 43 -9.91 12.53 -17.24
CA LEU A 43 -11.13 11.81 -16.85
C LEU A 43 -10.80 10.43 -16.30
N SER A 44 -9.87 9.71 -16.94
CA SER A 44 -9.36 8.44 -16.40
C SER A 44 -8.78 8.62 -15.00
N GLY A 45 -8.00 9.69 -14.77
CA GLY A 45 -7.45 10.04 -13.46
C GLY A 45 -8.51 10.34 -12.41
N VAL A 46 -9.60 11.06 -12.77
CA VAL A 46 -10.73 11.32 -11.87
C VAL A 46 -11.42 10.01 -11.46
N ILE A 47 -11.67 9.11 -12.40
CA ILE A 47 -12.28 7.81 -12.10
C ILE A 47 -11.36 6.96 -11.23
N MET A 48 -10.06 6.94 -11.54
CA MET A 48 -9.07 6.23 -10.72
C MET A 48 -8.92 6.79 -9.30
N ALA A 49 -9.20 8.07 -9.09
CA ALA A 49 -9.14 8.68 -7.76
C ALA A 49 -10.35 8.31 -6.87
N PHE A 50 -11.44 7.77 -7.45
CA PHE A 50 -12.66 7.43 -6.69
C PHE A 50 -12.41 6.40 -5.59
N ASP A 51 -11.51 5.45 -5.80
CA ASP A 51 -11.15 4.44 -4.81
C ASP A 51 -10.63 5.09 -3.52
N ASN A 52 -9.73 6.05 -3.64
CA ASN A 52 -9.14 6.75 -2.51
C ASN A 52 -10.13 7.70 -1.83
N VAL A 53 -10.97 8.39 -2.60
CA VAL A 53 -12.05 9.23 -2.05
C VAL A 53 -13.03 8.38 -1.26
N LEU A 54 -13.48 7.26 -1.83
CA LEU A 54 -14.39 6.34 -1.15
C LEU A 54 -13.74 5.72 0.10
N ALA A 55 -12.46 5.38 0.04
CA ALA A 55 -11.73 4.77 1.15
C ALA A 55 -11.73 5.68 2.39
N VAL A 56 -11.59 7.01 2.23
CA VAL A 56 -11.59 7.95 3.36
C VAL A 56 -12.88 7.84 4.19
N PHE A 57 -14.03 7.66 3.55
CA PHE A 57 -15.33 7.59 4.24
C PHE A 57 -15.75 6.17 4.57
N LEU A 58 -15.54 5.24 3.66
CA LEU A 58 -16.09 3.88 3.76
C LEU A 58 -15.24 2.95 4.64
N LEU A 59 -13.90 3.12 4.70
CA LEU A 59 -13.08 2.27 5.55
C LEU A 59 -13.40 2.43 7.04
N PRO A 60 -13.54 3.65 7.62
CA PRO A 60 -13.99 3.82 9.00
C PRO A 60 -15.41 3.29 9.22
N LEU A 61 -16.31 3.53 8.25
CA LEU A 61 -17.70 3.06 8.33
C LEU A 61 -17.78 1.53 8.44
N PHE A 62 -17.18 0.81 7.50
CA PHE A 62 -17.21 -0.66 7.50
C PHE A 62 -16.35 -1.27 8.61
N GLY A 63 -15.30 -0.59 9.05
CA GLY A 63 -14.58 -0.93 10.28
C GLY A 63 -15.52 -0.95 11.49
N ALA A 64 -16.22 0.16 11.72
CA ALA A 64 -17.15 0.30 12.84
C ALA A 64 -18.37 -0.65 12.74
N LEU A 65 -18.90 -0.87 11.52
CA LEU A 65 -19.98 -1.83 11.31
C LEU A 65 -19.54 -3.26 11.63
N SER A 66 -18.32 -3.62 11.23
CA SER A 66 -17.78 -4.97 11.51
C SER A 66 -17.49 -5.17 13.01
N ASP A 67 -17.11 -4.09 13.74
CA ASP A 67 -16.92 -4.17 15.20
C ASP A 67 -18.22 -4.56 15.94
N LYS A 68 -19.37 -4.08 15.45
CA LYS A 68 -20.69 -4.35 16.02
C LYS A 68 -21.28 -5.70 15.59
N SER A 69 -20.71 -6.34 14.59
CA SER A 69 -21.24 -7.61 14.06
C SER A 69 -21.03 -8.77 15.04
N ARG A 70 -22.07 -9.62 15.15
CA ARG A 70 -22.06 -10.84 15.97
C ARG A 70 -22.39 -12.05 15.11
N SER A 71 -21.45 -12.46 14.26
CA SER A 71 -21.64 -13.61 13.38
C SER A 71 -20.99 -14.87 13.94
N LYS A 72 -21.61 -16.04 13.67
CA LYS A 72 -21.02 -17.36 13.97
C LYS A 72 -19.74 -17.62 13.18
N LEU A 73 -19.61 -17.05 11.98
CA LEU A 73 -18.39 -17.15 11.15
C LEU A 73 -17.25 -16.27 11.63
N GLY A 74 -17.56 -15.26 12.45
CA GLY A 74 -16.65 -14.21 12.90
C GLY A 74 -17.14 -12.82 12.52
N LYS A 75 -16.86 -11.81 13.33
CA LYS A 75 -17.32 -10.42 13.11
C LYS A 75 -16.71 -9.81 11.85
N ARG A 76 -15.46 -10.17 11.50
CA ARG A 76 -14.73 -9.69 10.31
C ARG A 76 -14.95 -10.61 9.11
N THR A 77 -14.92 -11.92 9.33
CA THR A 77 -15.02 -12.96 8.30
C THR A 77 -16.27 -12.79 7.42
N VAL A 78 -17.41 -12.40 8.01
CA VAL A 78 -18.65 -12.15 7.26
C VAL A 78 -18.49 -11.02 6.24
N PHE A 79 -17.87 -9.92 6.62
CA PHE A 79 -17.63 -8.80 5.70
C PHE A 79 -16.61 -9.17 4.60
N ILE A 80 -15.57 -9.94 4.95
CA ILE A 80 -14.59 -10.45 3.98
C ILE A 80 -15.30 -11.38 2.98
N LEU A 81 -16.14 -12.29 3.43
CA LEU A 81 -16.90 -13.20 2.58
C LEU A 81 -17.79 -12.46 1.58
N PHE A 82 -18.74 -11.67 2.07
CA PHE A 82 -19.70 -10.98 1.21
C PHE A 82 -19.02 -9.90 0.35
N GLY A 83 -18.13 -9.11 0.93
CA GLY A 83 -17.40 -8.07 0.19
C GLY A 83 -16.58 -8.64 -0.96
N THR A 84 -15.86 -9.75 -0.76
CA THR A 84 -15.10 -10.41 -1.83
C THR A 84 -16.01 -10.99 -2.91
N ILE A 85 -17.12 -11.67 -2.53
CA ILE A 85 -18.05 -12.23 -3.50
C ILE A 85 -18.67 -11.14 -4.37
N PHE A 86 -19.21 -10.07 -3.75
CA PHE A 86 -19.82 -8.98 -4.50
C PHE A 86 -18.80 -8.23 -5.35
N ALA A 87 -17.58 -8.00 -4.85
CA ALA A 87 -16.50 -7.40 -5.63
C ALA A 87 -16.14 -8.27 -6.86
N THR A 88 -16.03 -9.59 -6.67
CA THR A 88 -15.69 -10.51 -7.76
C THR A 88 -16.82 -10.56 -8.81
N ILE A 89 -18.07 -10.62 -8.38
CA ILE A 89 -19.22 -10.61 -9.29
C ILE A 89 -19.26 -9.31 -10.11
N SER A 90 -19.20 -8.15 -9.45
CA SER A 90 -19.21 -6.87 -10.15
C SER A 90 -18.00 -6.68 -11.06
N PHE A 91 -16.80 -7.13 -10.63
CA PHE A 91 -15.58 -7.03 -11.40
C PHE A 91 -15.63 -7.83 -12.71
N ILE A 92 -16.18 -9.05 -12.69
CA ILE A 92 -16.29 -9.90 -13.87
C ILE A 92 -17.20 -9.32 -14.97
N PHE A 93 -18.15 -8.46 -14.60
CA PHE A 93 -19.04 -7.80 -15.56
C PHE A 93 -18.41 -6.62 -16.28
N LEU A 94 -17.36 -5.98 -15.71
CA LEU A 94 -16.74 -4.79 -16.29
C LEU A 94 -16.30 -4.94 -17.75
N PRO A 95 -15.67 -6.05 -18.18
CA PRO A 95 -15.27 -6.24 -19.58
C PRO A 95 -16.44 -6.28 -20.55
N LEU A 96 -17.62 -6.72 -20.12
CA LEU A 96 -18.80 -6.90 -20.96
C LEU A 96 -19.55 -5.59 -21.24
N ILE A 97 -19.33 -4.56 -20.42
CA ILE A 97 -20.09 -3.31 -20.48
C ILE A 97 -19.57 -2.42 -21.60
N GLY A 98 -20.44 -2.10 -22.56
CA GLY A 98 -20.13 -1.17 -23.66
C GLY A 98 -20.51 0.28 -23.38
N ASN A 99 -21.39 0.53 -22.42
CA ASN A 99 -21.83 1.89 -22.04
C ASN A 99 -20.96 2.43 -20.90
N VAL A 100 -20.37 3.60 -21.11
CA VAL A 100 -19.46 4.23 -20.13
C VAL A 100 -20.11 4.54 -18.77
N TRP A 101 -21.36 5.02 -18.77
CA TRP A 101 -22.05 5.34 -17.52
C TRP A 101 -22.36 4.09 -16.71
N LEU A 102 -22.81 3.04 -17.38
CA LEU A 102 -23.03 1.75 -16.71
C LEU A 102 -21.70 1.17 -16.20
N PHE A 103 -20.60 1.32 -16.97
CA PHE A 103 -19.27 0.91 -16.53
C PHE A 103 -18.86 1.63 -15.23
N VAL A 104 -19.01 2.96 -15.16
CA VAL A 104 -18.70 3.74 -13.97
C VAL A 104 -19.56 3.33 -12.77
N VAL A 105 -20.85 3.06 -12.98
CA VAL A 105 -21.74 2.57 -11.90
C VAL A 105 -21.29 1.21 -11.38
N VAL A 106 -21.00 0.25 -12.28
CA VAL A 106 -20.55 -1.09 -11.87
C VAL A 106 -19.17 -1.03 -11.23
N LEU A 107 -18.28 -0.17 -11.73
CA LEU A 107 -16.98 0.09 -11.12
C LEU A 107 -17.13 0.64 -9.69
N PHE A 108 -18.04 1.61 -9.48
CA PHE A 108 -18.35 2.15 -8.16
C PHE A 108 -18.87 1.05 -7.21
N LEU A 109 -19.77 0.17 -7.68
CA LEU A 109 -20.25 -0.98 -6.90
C LEU A 109 -19.11 -1.95 -6.55
N THR A 110 -18.18 -2.15 -7.47
CA THR A 110 -16.96 -2.97 -7.23
C THR A 110 -16.10 -2.34 -6.13
N LEU A 111 -15.83 -1.04 -6.20
CA LEU A 111 -15.05 -0.31 -5.20
C LEU A 111 -15.75 -0.27 -3.84
N LEU A 112 -17.08 -0.10 -3.81
CA LEU A 112 -17.88 -0.18 -2.58
C LEU A 112 -17.77 -1.57 -1.94
N SER A 113 -17.86 -2.62 -2.73
CA SER A 113 -17.69 -3.99 -2.28
C SER A 113 -16.28 -4.25 -1.74
N MET A 114 -15.26 -3.71 -2.40
CA MET A 114 -13.88 -3.75 -1.92
C MET A 114 -13.70 -3.02 -0.58
N ALA A 115 -14.30 -1.83 -0.43
CA ALA A 115 -14.26 -1.08 0.84
C ALA A 115 -14.94 -1.85 1.97
N THR A 116 -16.03 -2.60 1.68
CA THR A 116 -16.77 -3.41 2.65
C THR A 116 -15.88 -4.44 3.33
N PHE A 117 -14.94 -5.08 2.63
CA PHE A 117 -14.09 -6.11 3.24
C PHE A 117 -12.68 -5.63 3.59
N ARG A 118 -12.14 -4.59 2.94
CA ARG A 118 -10.77 -4.14 3.16
C ARG A 118 -10.51 -3.74 4.61
N SER A 119 -11.38 -2.92 5.20
CA SER A 119 -11.22 -2.48 6.58
C SER A 119 -11.35 -3.62 7.60
N PRO A 120 -12.37 -4.49 7.53
CA PRO A 120 -12.44 -5.69 8.38
C PRO A 120 -11.24 -6.64 8.21
N ALA A 121 -10.72 -6.81 6.99
CA ALA A 121 -9.54 -7.64 6.74
C ALA A 121 -8.29 -7.11 7.46
N VAL A 122 -8.08 -5.77 7.42
CA VAL A 122 -6.97 -5.12 8.14
C VAL A 122 -7.13 -5.27 9.66
N ALA A 123 -8.36 -5.13 10.17
CA ALA A 123 -8.66 -5.25 11.60
C ALA A 123 -8.58 -6.69 12.14
N LEU A 124 -8.71 -7.70 11.28
CA LEU A 124 -8.69 -9.10 11.69
C LEU A 124 -7.37 -9.52 12.36
N MET A 125 -6.22 -9.06 11.85
CA MET A 125 -4.91 -9.43 12.39
C MET A 125 -4.74 -8.97 13.86
N PRO A 126 -4.97 -7.70 14.22
CA PRO A 126 -4.91 -7.28 15.62
C PRO A 126 -5.98 -7.93 16.50
N ASP A 127 -7.14 -8.35 15.96
CA ASP A 127 -8.18 -9.05 16.72
C ASP A 127 -7.78 -10.49 17.13
N VAL A 128 -6.81 -11.10 16.42
CA VAL A 128 -6.36 -12.47 16.69
C VAL A 128 -4.88 -12.56 17.12
N THR A 129 -4.22 -11.43 17.35
CA THR A 129 -2.79 -11.37 17.70
C THR A 129 -2.57 -10.41 18.86
N CYS A 130 -1.88 -10.89 19.91
CA CYS A 130 -1.55 -10.10 21.09
C CYS A 130 -0.69 -8.87 20.74
N LYS A 131 -0.90 -7.75 21.46
CA LYS A 131 -0.26 -6.45 21.20
C LYS A 131 1.25 -6.52 20.89
N PRO A 132 2.12 -7.17 21.69
CA PRO A 132 3.58 -7.19 21.44
C PRO A 132 3.99 -7.89 20.15
N LEU A 133 3.15 -8.78 19.62
CA LEU A 133 3.41 -9.58 18.44
C LEU A 133 2.81 -8.99 17.15
N ARG A 134 1.99 -7.92 17.26
CA ARG A 134 1.28 -7.32 16.12
C ARG A 134 2.20 -6.82 15.02
N SER A 135 3.35 -6.21 15.35
CA SER A 135 4.32 -5.76 14.35
C SER A 135 4.87 -6.91 13.50
N LYS A 136 5.23 -8.03 14.14
CA LYS A 136 5.67 -9.24 13.42
C LYS A 136 4.54 -9.84 12.60
N GLY A 137 3.32 -9.88 13.15
CA GLY A 137 2.13 -10.33 12.44
C GLY A 137 1.86 -9.48 11.21
N ASN A 138 1.92 -8.15 11.33
CA ASN A 138 1.71 -7.23 10.22
C ASN A 138 2.72 -7.44 9.08
N ALA A 139 3.98 -7.67 9.40
CA ALA A 139 5.00 -7.97 8.39
C ALA A 139 4.64 -9.23 7.58
N ILE A 140 4.15 -10.28 8.24
CA ILE A 140 3.79 -11.55 7.57
C ILE A 140 2.54 -11.39 6.71
N ILE A 141 1.48 -10.72 7.20
CA ILE A 141 0.27 -10.55 6.39
C ILE A 141 0.54 -9.68 5.16
N ASN A 142 1.40 -8.65 5.27
CA ASN A 142 1.81 -7.86 4.13
C ASN A 142 2.65 -8.67 3.13
N LEU A 143 3.52 -9.56 3.61
CA LEU A 143 4.27 -10.48 2.75
C LEU A 143 3.33 -11.40 1.96
N VAL A 144 2.36 -12.05 2.64
CA VAL A 144 1.35 -12.90 1.97
C VAL A 144 0.50 -12.07 1.01
N GLY A 145 0.15 -10.84 1.40
CA GLY A 145 -0.52 -9.89 0.51
C GLY A 145 0.28 -9.65 -0.77
N THR A 146 1.55 -9.32 -0.65
CA THR A 146 2.41 -9.04 -1.82
C THR A 146 2.46 -10.23 -2.78
N VAL A 147 2.43 -11.47 -2.28
CA VAL A 147 2.32 -12.67 -3.13
C VAL A 147 1.08 -12.62 -4.02
N GLY A 148 -0.06 -12.12 -3.52
CA GLY A 148 -1.28 -11.94 -4.33
C GLY A 148 -1.05 -11.02 -5.54
N GLY A 149 -0.40 -9.89 -5.32
CA GLY A 149 -0.01 -8.98 -6.41
C GLY A 149 0.95 -9.62 -7.41
N LEU A 150 1.96 -10.37 -6.92
CA LEU A 150 2.90 -11.08 -7.78
C LEU A 150 2.23 -12.16 -8.64
N VAL A 151 1.26 -12.88 -8.10
CA VAL A 151 0.49 -13.89 -8.85
C VAL A 151 -0.28 -13.24 -10.00
N VAL A 152 -0.91 -12.08 -9.77
CA VAL A 152 -1.65 -11.35 -10.83
C VAL A 152 -0.71 -10.73 -11.85
N LEU A 153 0.45 -10.22 -11.45
CA LEU A 153 1.49 -9.77 -12.40
C LEU A 153 2.02 -10.93 -13.23
N GLY A 154 2.31 -12.07 -12.58
CA GLY A 154 2.71 -13.29 -13.27
C GLY A 154 1.66 -13.75 -14.29
N LEU A 155 0.37 -13.70 -13.94
CA LEU A 155 -0.72 -13.96 -14.88
C LEU A 155 -0.65 -13.04 -16.10
N GLY A 156 -0.34 -11.76 -15.90
CA GLY A 156 -0.20 -10.78 -16.97
C GLY A 156 0.91 -11.09 -17.98
N LEU A 157 1.91 -11.90 -17.62
CA LEU A 157 2.94 -12.37 -18.56
C LEU A 157 2.38 -13.36 -19.59
N PHE A 158 1.36 -14.13 -19.20
CA PHE A 158 0.73 -15.14 -20.05
C PHE A 158 -0.49 -14.58 -20.79
N VAL A 159 -1.30 -13.76 -20.11
CA VAL A 159 -2.50 -13.14 -20.66
C VAL A 159 -2.26 -11.63 -20.77
N LYS A 160 -1.69 -11.23 -21.92
CA LYS A 160 -1.41 -9.82 -22.21
C LYS A 160 -2.70 -9.06 -22.48
N VAL A 161 -2.84 -7.88 -21.88
CA VAL A 161 -3.92 -6.93 -22.12
C VAL A 161 -3.30 -5.58 -22.47
N GLY A 162 -3.62 -5.04 -23.63
CA GLY A 162 -3.14 -3.76 -24.17
C GLY A 162 -3.97 -3.37 -25.38
N GLU A 163 -3.60 -2.33 -26.11
CA GLU A 163 -4.36 -1.83 -27.26
C GLU A 163 -4.66 -2.94 -28.29
N GLN A 164 -3.65 -3.71 -28.68
CA GLN A 164 -3.75 -4.76 -29.67
C GLN A 164 -4.29 -6.10 -29.13
N THR A 165 -4.48 -6.22 -27.82
CA THR A 165 -4.86 -7.47 -27.13
C THR A 165 -6.04 -7.28 -26.19
N MET A 166 -6.92 -6.30 -26.48
CA MET A 166 -8.12 -6.05 -25.68
C MET A 166 -9.09 -7.23 -25.65
N ASP A 167 -9.07 -8.10 -26.66
CA ASP A 167 -9.87 -9.34 -26.71
C ASP A 167 -9.52 -10.30 -25.55
N ASN A 168 -8.31 -10.24 -25.02
CA ASN A 168 -7.89 -11.02 -23.87
C ASN A 168 -8.45 -10.51 -22.54
N LEU A 169 -9.09 -9.34 -22.54
CA LEU A 169 -9.57 -8.68 -21.31
C LEU A 169 -10.49 -9.59 -20.51
N MET A 170 -11.46 -10.23 -21.15
CA MET A 170 -12.41 -11.13 -20.48
C MET A 170 -11.72 -12.34 -19.87
N THR A 171 -10.79 -12.96 -20.59
CA THR A 171 -9.99 -14.09 -20.09
C THR A 171 -9.17 -13.68 -18.87
N TYR A 172 -8.55 -12.50 -18.94
CA TYR A 172 -7.76 -11.96 -17.81
C TYR A 172 -8.64 -11.77 -16.56
N TYR A 173 -9.83 -11.15 -16.70
CA TYR A 173 -10.75 -10.93 -15.60
C TYR A 173 -11.27 -12.23 -14.99
N LEU A 174 -11.61 -13.23 -15.83
CA LEU A 174 -12.04 -14.56 -15.36
C LEU A 174 -10.96 -15.23 -14.50
N LEU A 175 -9.72 -15.19 -14.94
CA LEU A 175 -8.60 -15.79 -14.21
C LEU A 175 -8.30 -15.04 -12.89
N VAL A 176 -8.33 -13.71 -12.92
CA VAL A 176 -8.20 -12.89 -11.69
C VAL A 176 -9.32 -13.21 -10.71
N CYS A 177 -10.57 -13.24 -11.17
CA CYS A 177 -11.72 -13.62 -10.33
C CYS A 177 -11.55 -15.03 -9.74
N GLY A 178 -11.03 -15.98 -10.52
CA GLY A 178 -10.67 -17.31 -10.05
C GLY A 178 -9.63 -17.28 -8.91
N ILE A 179 -8.60 -16.45 -9.05
CA ILE A 179 -7.56 -16.25 -8.02
C ILE A 179 -8.17 -15.65 -6.74
N LEU A 180 -9.06 -14.64 -6.87
CA LEU A 180 -9.73 -14.02 -5.72
C LEU A 180 -10.61 -15.03 -4.97
N LEU A 181 -11.41 -15.82 -5.70
CA LEU A 181 -12.27 -16.85 -5.11
C LEU A 181 -11.45 -17.97 -4.47
N LEU A 182 -10.35 -18.40 -5.10
CA LEU A 182 -9.46 -19.40 -4.51
C LEU A 182 -8.85 -18.87 -3.19
N GLY A 183 -8.38 -17.63 -3.17
CA GLY A 183 -7.91 -16.98 -1.95
C GLY A 183 -8.96 -16.92 -0.87
N LEU A 184 -10.21 -16.60 -1.23
CA LEU A 184 -11.36 -16.60 -0.30
C LEU A 184 -11.66 -18.00 0.23
N ILE A 185 -11.67 -19.01 -0.62
CA ILE A 185 -11.90 -20.42 -0.22
C ILE A 185 -10.84 -20.84 0.80
N ILE A 186 -9.56 -20.63 0.50
CA ILE A 186 -8.45 -20.94 1.43
C ILE A 186 -8.65 -20.21 2.76
N PHE A 187 -8.99 -18.90 2.71
CA PHE A 187 -9.24 -18.08 3.89
C PHE A 187 -10.36 -18.68 4.75
N LEU A 188 -11.52 -18.99 4.18
CA LEU A 188 -12.69 -19.50 4.90
C LEU A 188 -12.45 -20.89 5.55
N PHE A 189 -11.71 -21.76 4.87
CA PHE A 189 -11.40 -23.09 5.41
C PHE A 189 -10.33 -23.06 6.51
N THR A 190 -9.44 -22.08 6.49
CA THR A 190 -8.29 -22.02 7.40
C THR A 190 -8.49 -21.11 8.58
N VAL A 191 -9.22 -19.98 8.44
CA VAL A 191 -9.38 -18.98 9.49
C VAL A 191 -10.54 -19.36 10.42
N LYS A 192 -10.23 -19.40 11.72
CA LYS A 192 -11.21 -19.65 12.81
C LYS A 192 -11.24 -18.42 13.74
N GLU A 193 -11.82 -17.32 13.23
CA GLU A 193 -11.76 -16.00 13.86
C GLU A 193 -12.17 -16.03 15.33
N ASN A 194 -13.40 -16.50 15.65
CA ASN A 194 -13.93 -16.50 17.01
C ASN A 194 -13.01 -17.27 17.98
N LYS A 195 -12.62 -18.50 17.59
CA LYS A 195 -11.72 -19.33 18.42
C LYS A 195 -10.36 -18.64 18.66
N TRP A 196 -9.82 -17.98 17.64
CA TRP A 196 -8.51 -17.33 17.75
C TRP A 196 -8.57 -16.01 18.52
N ALA A 197 -9.71 -15.31 18.45
CA ALA A 197 -9.94 -14.10 19.26
C ALA A 197 -10.06 -14.47 20.77
N ASP A 198 -10.81 -15.54 21.10
CA ASP A 198 -10.91 -16.02 22.48
C ASP A 198 -9.53 -16.43 23.02
N GLN A 199 -8.77 -17.21 22.26
CA GLN A 199 -7.40 -17.59 22.64
C GLN A 199 -6.49 -16.38 22.84
N MET A 200 -6.58 -15.36 21.98
CA MET A 200 -5.80 -14.13 22.12
C MET A 200 -6.14 -13.39 23.41
N LEU A 201 -7.45 -13.35 23.79
CA LEU A 201 -7.89 -12.74 25.03
C LEU A 201 -7.37 -13.51 26.27
N GLU A 202 -7.41 -14.85 26.23
CA GLU A 202 -6.87 -15.70 27.29
C GLU A 202 -5.35 -15.52 27.45
N ASP A 203 -4.62 -15.55 26.33
CA ASP A 203 -3.18 -15.33 26.30
C ASP A 203 -2.82 -13.93 26.85
N THR A 204 -3.59 -12.90 26.48
CA THR A 204 -3.36 -11.53 26.95
C THR A 204 -3.57 -11.44 28.46
N LYS A 205 -4.66 -12.02 29.01
CA LYS A 205 -4.90 -12.05 30.46
C LYS A 205 -3.82 -12.81 31.23
N LYS A 206 -3.28 -13.88 30.65
CA LYS A 206 -2.25 -14.71 31.28
C LYS A 206 -0.89 -14.03 31.36
N PHE A 207 -0.50 -13.30 30.30
CA PHE A 207 0.84 -12.70 30.19
C PHE A 207 0.89 -11.22 30.58
N TYR A 208 -0.27 -10.52 30.62
CA TYR A 208 -0.39 -9.09 30.94
C TYR A 208 -1.59 -8.85 31.86
N PRO A 209 -1.52 -9.22 33.16
CA PRO A 209 -2.71 -9.27 34.04
C PRO A 209 -3.35 -7.92 34.36
N GLU A 210 -2.64 -6.79 34.40
CA GLU A 210 -3.22 -5.51 34.87
C GLU A 210 -2.67 -4.22 34.27
N ASP A 211 -1.49 -4.19 33.66
CA ASP A 211 -0.81 -2.90 33.35
C ASP A 211 -1.31 -2.16 32.10
N ASP A 212 -1.95 -2.85 31.14
CA ASP A 212 -2.30 -2.25 29.85
C ASP A 212 -3.66 -1.51 29.82
N VAL A 213 -4.56 -1.79 30.76
CA VAL A 213 -5.88 -1.13 30.83
C VAL A 213 -5.76 0.26 31.47
N VAL A 214 -4.81 0.44 32.36
CA VAL A 214 -4.62 1.70 33.12
C VAL A 214 -3.87 2.76 32.27
N GLN A 215 -2.99 2.35 31.36
CA GLN A 215 -2.27 3.30 30.50
C GLN A 215 -3.12 3.90 29.37
N GLU A 216 -4.17 3.23 28.91
CA GLU A 216 -5.13 3.80 27.93
C GLU A 216 -6.11 4.82 28.56
N LEU A 217 -6.27 4.80 29.89
CA LEU A 217 -7.20 5.67 30.63
C LEU A 217 -6.53 6.86 31.32
N SER A 218 -5.20 6.92 31.37
CA SER A 218 -4.52 8.10 31.88
C SER A 218 -4.55 9.18 30.79
N PRO A 219 -5.18 10.35 31.02
CA PRO A 219 -4.98 11.51 30.16
C PRO A 219 -3.54 11.96 30.38
N SER A 220 -2.59 11.34 29.67
CA SER A 220 -1.23 11.84 29.63
C SER A 220 -1.29 13.24 29.02
N SER A 221 -0.80 14.22 29.75
CA SER A 221 -0.71 15.60 29.31
C SER A 221 -0.11 15.65 27.89
N SER A 222 -0.93 15.95 26.88
CA SER A 222 -0.46 16.13 25.52
C SER A 222 0.55 17.27 25.52
N LYS A 223 1.83 16.92 25.46
CA LYS A 223 2.91 17.90 25.36
C LYS A 223 2.76 18.61 24.03
N LYS A 224 2.41 19.89 24.04
CA LYS A 224 2.34 20.69 22.82
C LYS A 224 3.71 20.66 22.15
N LEU A 225 3.74 20.36 20.85
CA LEU A 225 4.96 20.43 20.04
C LEU A 225 5.56 21.83 20.12
N SER A 226 6.86 21.91 20.23
CA SER A 226 7.59 23.16 20.03
C SER A 226 7.41 23.62 18.56
N LYS A 227 7.59 24.92 18.29
CA LYS A 227 7.53 25.45 16.92
C LYS A 227 8.50 24.73 15.96
N ALA A 228 9.65 24.30 16.46
CA ALA A 228 10.66 23.59 15.68
C ALA A 228 10.24 22.13 15.34
N GLU A 229 9.62 21.44 16.29
CA GLU A 229 9.05 20.10 16.07
C GLU A 229 7.86 20.15 15.12
N LEU A 230 6.96 21.13 15.28
CA LEU A 230 5.84 21.33 14.36
C LEU A 230 6.33 21.61 12.93
N LYS A 231 7.36 22.45 12.75
CA LYS A 231 7.99 22.71 11.47
C LYS A 231 8.57 21.42 10.85
N SER A 232 9.24 20.60 11.65
CA SER A 232 9.76 19.30 11.20
C SER A 232 8.63 18.36 10.79
N LEU A 233 7.54 18.28 11.55
CA LEU A 233 6.36 17.49 11.21
C LEU A 233 5.75 17.93 9.88
N LEU A 234 5.57 19.23 9.65
CA LEU A 234 5.03 19.74 8.39
C LEU A 234 5.93 19.38 7.20
N PHE A 235 7.26 19.45 7.36
CA PHE A 235 8.19 19.00 6.33
C PHE A 235 8.14 17.50 6.08
N ILE A 236 7.98 16.68 7.13
CA ILE A 236 7.82 15.22 6.95
C ILE A 236 6.52 14.93 6.20
N LEU A 237 5.39 15.52 6.62
CA LEU A 237 4.09 15.32 5.96
C LEU A 237 4.09 15.83 4.52
N GLY A 238 4.73 16.97 4.25
CA GLY A 238 4.96 17.49 2.90
C GLY A 238 5.80 16.53 2.06
N SER A 239 6.88 15.98 2.63
CA SER A 239 7.69 14.94 1.96
C SER A 239 6.87 13.70 1.66
N VAL A 240 6.04 13.23 2.61
CA VAL A 240 5.11 12.11 2.43
C VAL A 240 4.19 12.36 1.24
N ALA A 241 3.51 13.51 1.20
CA ALA A 241 2.64 13.85 0.08
C ALA A 241 3.39 13.83 -1.25
N LEU A 242 4.57 14.45 -1.31
CA LEU A 242 5.36 14.59 -2.54
C LEU A 242 5.89 13.27 -3.08
N TRP A 243 6.45 12.37 -2.25
CA TRP A 243 6.91 11.08 -2.78
C TRP A 243 5.74 10.16 -3.13
N TYR A 244 4.61 10.25 -2.41
CA TYR A 244 3.37 9.55 -2.80
C TYR A 244 2.86 10.09 -4.14
N MET A 245 2.89 11.41 -4.40
CA MET A 245 2.53 11.99 -5.69
C MET A 245 3.40 11.43 -6.81
N GLY A 246 4.71 11.40 -6.64
CA GLY A 246 5.63 10.85 -7.64
C GLY A 246 5.40 9.35 -7.90
N TYR A 247 5.31 8.56 -6.85
CA TYR A 247 5.12 7.12 -6.95
C TYR A 247 3.75 6.74 -7.54
N ASN A 248 2.66 7.37 -7.06
CA ASN A 248 1.32 7.07 -7.54
C ASN A 248 1.08 7.50 -8.99
N ALA A 249 1.75 8.53 -9.49
CA ALA A 249 1.70 8.86 -10.92
C ALA A 249 2.17 7.67 -11.76
N ILE A 250 3.27 7.05 -11.34
CA ILE A 250 3.81 5.87 -12.04
C ILE A 250 2.87 4.68 -11.90
N THR A 251 2.49 4.30 -10.68
CA THR A 251 1.66 3.10 -10.47
C THR A 251 0.31 3.18 -11.17
N SER A 252 -0.32 4.36 -11.22
CA SER A 252 -1.63 4.54 -11.84
C SER A 252 -1.62 4.63 -13.38
N LYS A 253 -0.48 4.95 -14.00
CA LYS A 253 -0.42 5.22 -15.45
C LYS A 253 0.68 4.46 -16.20
N TYR A 254 1.53 3.72 -15.49
CA TYR A 254 2.66 3.03 -16.13
C TYR A 254 2.21 1.93 -17.10
N SER A 255 1.10 1.26 -16.82
CA SER A 255 0.55 0.27 -17.76
C SER A 255 0.32 0.87 -19.14
N LEU A 256 -0.32 2.03 -19.16
CA LEU A 256 -0.62 2.76 -20.39
C LEU A 256 0.64 3.40 -21.02
N TYR A 257 1.57 3.90 -20.18
CA TYR A 257 2.86 4.42 -20.66
C TYR A 257 3.70 3.33 -21.32
N ALA A 258 3.80 2.16 -20.70
CA ALA A 258 4.55 1.03 -21.23
C ALA A 258 3.99 0.55 -22.57
N ASP A 259 2.66 0.53 -22.71
CA ASP A 259 1.99 0.14 -23.94
C ASP A 259 2.14 1.19 -25.06
N LYS A 260 1.82 2.48 -24.77
CA LYS A 260 1.82 3.57 -25.77
C LYS A 260 3.19 4.11 -26.15
N VAL A 261 4.13 4.17 -25.18
CA VAL A 261 5.43 4.85 -25.37
C VAL A 261 6.56 3.87 -25.55
N LEU A 262 6.56 2.79 -24.74
CA LEU A 262 7.63 1.80 -24.79
C LEU A 262 7.33 0.62 -25.70
N HIS A 263 6.05 0.36 -26.03
CA HIS A 263 5.57 -0.81 -26.75
C HIS A 263 6.04 -2.12 -26.11
N GLN A 264 6.00 -2.16 -24.76
CA GLN A 264 6.50 -3.26 -23.94
C GLN A 264 5.45 -3.68 -22.91
N SER A 265 5.50 -4.96 -22.52
CA SER A 265 4.68 -5.44 -21.38
C SER A 265 5.19 -4.83 -20.08
N TYR A 266 4.28 -4.21 -19.31
CA TYR A 266 4.61 -3.61 -18.03
C TYR A 266 4.71 -4.64 -16.89
N ASP A 267 4.08 -5.82 -17.05
CA ASP A 267 3.92 -6.82 -16.00
C ASP A 267 5.27 -7.29 -15.44
N LEU A 268 6.24 -7.61 -16.32
CA LEU A 268 7.56 -8.06 -15.89
C LEU A 268 8.33 -6.94 -15.16
N THR A 269 8.20 -5.71 -15.63
CA THR A 269 8.84 -4.55 -15.00
C THR A 269 8.36 -4.36 -13.57
N LEU A 270 7.03 -4.41 -13.35
CA LEU A 270 6.45 -4.28 -12.00
C LEU A 270 6.70 -5.50 -11.12
N LEU A 271 6.69 -6.70 -11.70
CA LEU A 271 7.03 -7.92 -10.97
C LEU A 271 8.45 -7.85 -10.40
N ILE A 272 9.41 -7.41 -11.21
CA ILE A 272 10.81 -7.23 -10.78
C ILE A 272 10.89 -6.14 -9.70
N ALA A 273 10.18 -5.01 -9.86
CA ALA A 273 10.15 -3.95 -8.86
C ALA A 273 9.60 -4.43 -7.52
N GLN A 274 8.50 -5.18 -7.52
CA GLN A 274 7.91 -5.73 -6.31
C GLN A 274 8.82 -6.79 -5.65
N ALA A 275 9.45 -7.67 -6.43
CA ALA A 275 10.40 -8.65 -5.92
C ALA A 275 11.60 -7.94 -5.25
N ALA A 276 12.15 -6.91 -5.88
CA ALA A 276 13.24 -6.12 -5.32
C ALA A 276 12.83 -5.40 -4.02
N ALA A 277 11.60 -4.85 -3.96
CA ALA A 277 11.07 -4.25 -2.74
C ALA A 277 10.97 -5.26 -1.59
N ILE A 278 10.42 -6.46 -1.85
CA ILE A 278 10.26 -7.52 -0.83
C ILE A 278 11.61 -7.91 -0.23
N VAL A 279 12.59 -8.18 -1.08
CA VAL A 279 13.94 -8.57 -0.64
C VAL A 279 14.60 -7.47 0.19
N SER A 280 14.25 -6.20 -0.10
CA SER A 280 14.83 -5.03 0.56
C SER A 280 14.23 -4.73 1.94
N TYR A 281 13.01 -5.18 2.25
CA TYR A 281 12.35 -4.82 3.51
C TYR A 281 13.18 -5.18 4.76
N LEU A 282 13.74 -6.39 4.80
CA LEU A 282 14.54 -6.84 5.96
C LEU A 282 15.88 -6.10 6.09
N PRO A 283 16.72 -6.01 5.04
CA PRO A 283 17.98 -5.26 5.11
C PRO A 283 17.77 -3.80 5.47
N VAL A 284 16.74 -3.15 4.91
CA VAL A 284 16.43 -1.75 5.16
C VAL A 284 16.08 -1.49 6.61
N GLY A 285 15.29 -2.37 7.25
CA GLY A 285 14.96 -2.26 8.67
C GLY A 285 16.23 -2.28 9.55
N VAL A 286 17.20 -3.16 9.24
CA VAL A 286 18.48 -3.24 9.94
C VAL A 286 19.35 -1.99 9.67
N ILE A 287 19.40 -1.52 8.44
CA ILE A 287 20.16 -0.33 8.07
C ILE A 287 19.62 0.91 8.80
N ALA A 288 18.30 1.07 8.87
CA ALA A 288 17.64 2.20 9.52
C ALA A 288 17.99 2.31 11.01
N THR A 289 18.13 1.17 11.71
CA THR A 289 18.55 1.15 13.12
C THR A 289 20.01 1.59 13.31
N LYS A 290 20.87 1.43 12.31
CA LYS A 290 22.31 1.77 12.37
C LYS A 290 22.59 3.22 11.99
N ILE A 291 21.97 3.75 10.94
CA ILE A 291 22.30 5.06 10.37
C ILE A 291 21.23 6.13 10.64
N GLY A 292 20.08 5.76 11.22
CA GLY A 292 18.94 6.63 11.48
C GLY A 292 17.91 6.61 10.35
N ARG A 293 16.64 6.88 10.71
CA ARG A 293 15.52 6.83 9.77
C ARG A 293 15.56 7.91 8.71
N LYS A 294 15.92 9.15 9.09
CA LYS A 294 16.03 10.27 8.15
C LYS A 294 17.00 9.97 7.01
N LYS A 295 18.22 9.50 7.32
CA LYS A 295 19.22 9.18 6.30
C LYS A 295 18.78 8.04 5.41
N THR A 296 18.11 7.04 5.98
CA THR A 296 17.56 5.89 5.24
C THR A 296 16.46 6.35 4.28
N ILE A 297 15.53 7.20 4.72
CA ILE A 297 14.48 7.78 3.84
C ILE A 297 15.12 8.60 2.71
N LEU A 298 16.09 9.47 3.01
CA LEU A 298 16.80 10.26 2.00
C LEU A 298 17.46 9.38 0.94
N ALA A 299 18.09 8.26 1.35
CA ALA A 299 18.64 7.29 0.41
C ALA A 299 17.55 6.66 -0.47
N GLY A 300 16.41 6.27 0.11
CA GLY A 300 15.26 5.73 -0.64
C GLY A 300 14.67 6.74 -1.63
N VAL A 301 14.51 8.00 -1.21
CA VAL A 301 14.01 9.08 -2.09
C VAL A 301 15.01 9.37 -3.22
N ALA A 302 16.32 9.36 -2.93
CA ALA A 302 17.36 9.51 -3.95
C ALA A 302 17.35 8.38 -4.98
N MET A 303 17.20 7.11 -4.53
CA MET A 303 17.05 5.95 -5.43
C MET A 303 15.83 6.10 -6.34
N LEU A 304 14.70 6.53 -5.78
CA LEU A 304 13.45 6.74 -6.52
C LEU A 304 13.60 7.88 -7.55
N ALA A 305 14.17 9.00 -7.14
CA ALA A 305 14.45 10.15 -8.03
C ALA A 305 15.40 9.75 -9.17
N THR A 306 16.46 9.01 -8.87
CA THR A 306 17.42 8.51 -9.86
C THR A 306 16.75 7.59 -10.87
N ALA A 307 15.94 6.64 -10.40
CA ALA A 307 15.20 5.73 -11.26
C ALA A 307 14.28 6.49 -12.22
N PHE A 308 13.49 7.44 -11.70
CA PHE A 308 12.56 8.21 -12.51
C PHE A 308 13.27 9.17 -13.46
N PHE A 309 14.39 9.78 -13.02
CA PHE A 309 15.19 10.65 -13.88
C PHE A 309 15.74 9.91 -15.11
N PHE A 310 16.35 8.74 -14.92
CA PHE A 310 16.87 7.99 -16.06
C PHE A 310 15.74 7.39 -16.92
N ALA A 311 14.58 7.06 -16.36
CA ALA A 311 13.43 6.59 -17.11
C ALA A 311 12.87 7.65 -18.08
N ILE A 312 13.14 8.96 -17.86
CA ILE A 312 12.77 10.05 -18.79
C ILE A 312 13.37 9.82 -20.20
N PHE A 313 14.55 9.23 -20.28
CA PHE A 313 15.31 9.08 -21.55
C PHE A 313 15.00 7.76 -22.25
N ILE A 314 14.24 6.84 -21.62
CA ILE A 314 13.93 5.54 -22.22
C ILE A 314 12.81 5.66 -23.25
N ARG A 315 12.99 4.99 -24.40
CA ARG A 315 12.06 4.95 -25.52
C ARG A 315 11.86 3.51 -26.00
N SER A 316 10.97 3.33 -26.97
CA SER A 316 10.63 2.00 -27.53
C SER A 316 11.81 1.24 -28.14
N ASN A 317 12.85 1.96 -28.60
CA ASN A 317 14.08 1.36 -29.13
C ASN A 317 15.11 1.01 -28.05
N SER A 318 14.85 1.33 -26.79
CA SER A 318 15.75 1.02 -25.68
C SER A 318 15.56 -0.44 -25.23
N SER A 319 16.64 -1.06 -24.72
CA SER A 319 16.53 -2.40 -24.15
C SER A 319 15.57 -2.43 -22.95
N PRO A 320 14.63 -3.36 -22.86
CA PRO A 320 13.73 -3.52 -21.72
C PRO A 320 14.46 -3.71 -20.38
N VAL A 321 15.66 -4.29 -20.44
CA VAL A 321 16.50 -4.56 -19.26
C VAL A 321 16.81 -3.28 -18.49
N ILE A 322 16.92 -2.13 -19.18
CA ILE A 322 17.17 -0.85 -18.52
C ILE A 322 15.99 -0.50 -17.60
N MET A 323 14.75 -0.67 -18.09
CA MET A 323 13.55 -0.43 -17.27
C MET A 323 13.48 -1.41 -16.09
N TYR A 324 13.90 -2.68 -16.26
CA TYR A 324 13.94 -3.65 -15.16
C TYR A 324 14.90 -3.21 -14.05
N VAL A 325 16.08 -2.71 -14.42
CA VAL A 325 17.07 -2.17 -13.45
C VAL A 325 16.53 -0.92 -12.75
N LEU A 326 15.96 0.03 -13.51
CA LEU A 326 15.42 1.26 -12.95
C LEU A 326 14.23 1.00 -12.00
N PHE A 327 13.34 0.07 -12.37
CA PHE A 327 12.21 -0.28 -11.53
C PHE A 327 12.61 -1.14 -10.32
N SER A 328 13.67 -1.95 -10.42
CA SER A 328 14.29 -2.58 -9.26
C SER A 328 14.79 -1.53 -8.27
N LEU A 329 15.51 -0.53 -8.76
CA LEU A 329 15.99 0.59 -7.93
C LEU A 329 14.82 1.37 -7.31
N ALA A 330 13.76 1.63 -8.08
CA ALA A 330 12.55 2.28 -7.58
C ALA A 330 11.84 1.44 -6.51
N GLY A 331 11.76 0.13 -6.69
CA GLY A 331 11.18 -0.80 -5.71
C GLY A 331 11.96 -0.82 -4.39
N ILE A 332 13.29 -0.89 -4.46
CA ILE A 332 14.16 -0.79 -3.27
C ILE A 332 13.98 0.58 -2.59
N GLY A 333 13.97 1.66 -3.37
CA GLY A 333 13.75 3.02 -2.86
C GLY A 333 12.40 3.16 -2.16
N TRP A 334 11.33 2.64 -2.76
CA TRP A 334 9.99 2.64 -2.18
C TRP A 334 9.90 1.85 -0.87
N ALA A 335 10.47 0.63 -0.84
CA ALA A 335 10.56 -0.17 0.38
C ALA A 335 11.31 0.58 1.50
N THR A 336 12.42 1.23 1.14
CA THR A 336 13.27 2.01 2.05
C THR A 336 12.51 3.18 2.67
N ILE A 337 11.68 3.88 1.90
CA ILE A 337 10.83 4.97 2.38
C ILE A 337 9.73 4.42 3.30
N ASN A 338 8.98 3.41 2.86
CA ASN A 338 7.80 2.91 3.57
C ASN A 338 8.10 2.35 4.95
N VAL A 339 9.21 1.60 5.10
CA VAL A 339 9.61 1.03 6.40
C VAL A 339 9.84 2.12 7.45
N ASN A 340 10.29 3.29 7.04
CA ASN A 340 10.80 4.32 7.95
C ASN A 340 9.89 5.54 8.10
N SER A 341 9.04 5.84 7.12
CA SER A 341 8.28 7.08 7.07
C SER A 341 7.20 7.18 8.16
N PHE A 342 6.36 6.17 8.29
CA PHE A 342 5.31 6.14 9.30
C PHE A 342 5.88 6.17 10.74
N PRO A 343 6.86 5.30 11.11
CA PRO A 343 7.50 5.39 12.43
C PRO A 343 8.12 6.75 12.73
N MET A 344 8.69 7.43 11.73
CA MET A 344 9.29 8.76 11.91
C MET A 344 8.27 9.84 12.29
N VAL A 345 7.04 9.76 11.76
CA VAL A 345 5.93 10.66 12.14
C VAL A 345 5.45 10.35 13.56
N VAL A 346 5.29 9.07 13.88
CA VAL A 346 4.78 8.64 15.19
C VAL A 346 5.77 8.93 16.32
N GLU A 347 7.08 8.94 16.07
CA GLU A 347 8.09 9.32 17.07
C GLU A 347 7.99 10.77 17.56
N LEU A 348 7.39 11.66 16.77
CA LEU A 348 7.08 13.03 17.20
C LEU A 348 5.87 13.08 18.15
N ALA A 349 5.09 11.99 18.22
CA ALA A 349 3.96 11.92 19.15
C ALA A 349 4.46 11.70 20.57
N SER A 350 3.99 12.51 21.50
CA SER A 350 4.18 12.28 22.93
C SER A 350 2.98 11.53 23.49
N GLY A 351 3.23 10.38 24.13
CA GLY A 351 2.24 9.67 24.94
C GLY A 351 0.93 9.34 24.21
N GLY A 352 -0.21 9.86 24.55
CA GLY A 352 -1.52 9.50 23.98
C GLY A 352 -1.85 9.99 22.55
N ASP A 353 -0.97 10.74 21.88
CA ASP A 353 -1.28 11.40 20.59
C ASP A 353 -0.92 10.55 19.34
N VAL A 354 -0.52 9.31 19.47
CA VAL A 354 -0.12 8.42 18.37
C VAL A 354 -1.20 8.32 17.29
N GLY A 355 -2.46 8.22 17.67
CA GLY A 355 -3.60 8.16 16.74
C GLY A 355 -3.73 9.42 15.89
N LYS A 356 -3.52 10.60 16.46
CA LYS A 356 -3.57 11.90 15.77
C LYS A 356 -2.48 12.02 14.71
N TYR A 357 -1.23 11.62 15.04
CA TYR A 357 -0.10 11.66 14.10
C TYR A 357 -0.25 10.61 13.00
N THR A 358 -0.79 9.45 13.34
CA THR A 358 -1.20 8.43 12.37
C THR A 358 -2.24 9.00 11.39
N GLY A 359 -3.25 9.69 11.90
CA GLY A 359 -4.27 10.36 11.08
C GLY A 359 -3.66 11.39 10.12
N TRP A 360 -2.72 12.21 10.58
CA TRP A 360 -2.04 13.19 9.72
C TRP A 360 -1.17 12.54 8.63
N TYR A 361 -0.47 11.44 8.96
CA TYR A 361 0.29 10.67 7.97
C TYR A 361 -0.62 10.13 6.85
N TYR A 362 -1.73 9.51 7.23
CA TYR A 362 -2.69 8.98 6.26
C TYR A 362 -3.41 10.09 5.49
N ALA A 363 -3.75 11.21 6.14
CA ALA A 363 -4.33 12.35 5.44
C ALA A 363 -3.39 12.89 4.36
N ALA A 364 -2.09 13.05 4.65
CA ALA A 364 -1.11 13.51 3.67
C ALA A 364 -0.94 12.51 2.51
N SER A 365 -0.78 11.22 2.82
CA SER A 365 -0.59 10.17 1.79
C SER A 365 -1.85 9.96 0.93
N MET A 366 -3.03 9.91 1.53
CA MET A 366 -4.29 9.74 0.80
C MET A 366 -4.66 10.95 -0.04
N SER A 367 -4.44 12.17 0.46
CA SER A 367 -4.61 13.38 -0.35
C SER A 367 -3.73 13.36 -1.60
N ALA A 368 -2.47 12.93 -1.47
CA ALA A 368 -1.59 12.75 -2.61
C ALA A 368 -2.12 11.68 -3.59
N GLN A 369 -2.65 10.57 -3.08
CA GLN A 369 -3.21 9.48 -3.92
C GLN A 369 -4.48 9.92 -4.68
N VAL A 370 -5.30 10.80 -4.09
CA VAL A 370 -6.48 11.37 -4.78
C VAL A 370 -6.05 12.38 -5.85
N LEU A 371 -5.14 13.28 -5.51
CA LEU A 371 -4.76 14.39 -6.41
C LEU A 371 -3.89 13.92 -7.59
N THR A 372 -3.02 12.94 -7.38
CA THR A 372 -2.00 12.55 -8.37
C THR A 372 -2.56 12.03 -9.69
N PRO A 373 -3.51 11.07 -9.73
CA PRO A 373 -4.06 10.59 -10.99
C PRO A 373 -4.70 11.71 -11.82
N ILE A 374 -5.32 12.69 -11.15
CA ILE A 374 -5.96 13.84 -11.78
C ILE A 374 -4.90 14.81 -12.32
N LEU A 375 -3.96 15.26 -11.48
CA LEU A 375 -2.93 16.22 -11.87
C LEU A 375 -2.02 15.67 -12.97
N SER A 376 -1.58 14.42 -12.84
CA SER A 376 -0.79 13.77 -13.88
C SER A 376 -1.58 13.61 -15.17
N GLY A 377 -2.90 13.34 -15.08
CA GLY A 377 -3.80 13.28 -16.22
C GLY A 377 -3.89 14.61 -16.96
N VAL A 378 -4.13 15.71 -16.24
CA VAL A 378 -4.17 17.07 -16.83
C VAL A 378 -2.86 17.41 -17.55
N ILE A 379 -1.70 17.12 -16.94
CA ILE A 379 -0.41 17.40 -17.54
C ILE A 379 -0.20 16.60 -18.83
N MET A 380 -0.63 15.33 -18.88
CA MET A 380 -0.54 14.51 -20.08
C MET A 380 -1.49 14.95 -21.18
N ASP A 381 -2.72 15.34 -20.84
CA ASP A 381 -3.70 15.86 -21.81
C ASP A 381 -3.22 17.18 -22.40
N LEU A 382 -2.66 18.11 -21.59
CA LEU A 382 -2.08 19.35 -22.09
C LEU A 382 -0.86 19.12 -22.99
N ALA A 383 -0.05 18.11 -22.71
CA ALA A 383 1.10 17.72 -23.52
C ALA A 383 0.70 16.93 -24.78
N GLY A 384 -0.53 16.42 -24.86
CA GLY A 384 -1.01 15.56 -25.94
C GLY A 384 -0.32 14.20 -26.02
N ASN A 385 0.45 13.81 -25.00
CA ASN A 385 1.17 12.54 -24.95
C ASN A 385 1.51 12.15 -23.50
N MET A 386 2.04 10.93 -23.32
CA MET A 386 2.38 10.40 -21.99
C MET A 386 3.81 10.68 -21.52
N LEU A 387 4.66 11.32 -22.32
CA LEU A 387 6.06 11.58 -21.99
C LEU A 387 6.26 12.37 -20.67
N PRO A 388 5.36 13.29 -20.26
CA PRO A 388 5.49 14.00 -18.99
C PRO A 388 5.37 13.14 -17.73
N LEU A 389 5.01 11.86 -17.81
CA LEU A 389 4.80 10.98 -16.65
C LEU A 389 6.04 10.91 -15.74
N PHE A 390 7.19 10.53 -16.30
CA PHE A 390 8.44 10.44 -15.52
C PHE A 390 8.99 11.80 -15.09
N PRO A 391 9.00 12.86 -15.93
CA PRO A 391 9.33 14.22 -15.49
C PRO A 391 8.49 14.68 -14.28
N TYR A 392 7.17 14.50 -14.33
CA TYR A 392 6.27 14.82 -13.21
C TYR A 392 6.68 14.08 -11.93
N ALA A 393 6.82 12.75 -12.02
CA ALA A 393 7.19 11.91 -10.89
C ALA A 393 8.57 12.29 -10.32
N CYS A 394 9.56 12.54 -11.19
CA CYS A 394 10.91 12.95 -10.80
C CYS A 394 10.90 14.29 -10.05
N ILE A 395 10.17 15.29 -10.55
CA ILE A 395 10.05 16.61 -9.91
C ILE A 395 9.42 16.47 -8.52
N CYS A 396 8.32 15.73 -8.38
CA CYS A 396 7.67 15.50 -7.08
C CYS A 396 8.64 14.84 -6.09
N VAL A 397 9.36 13.79 -6.50
CA VAL A 397 10.31 13.07 -5.64
C VAL A 397 11.54 13.94 -5.32
N ALA A 398 12.03 14.77 -6.25
CA ALA A 398 13.11 15.71 -5.99
C ALA A 398 12.72 16.76 -4.94
N PHE A 399 11.51 17.32 -5.02
CA PHE A 399 10.99 18.20 -3.97
C PHE A 399 10.80 17.48 -2.64
N ALA A 400 10.38 16.19 -2.63
CA ALA A 400 10.34 15.39 -1.43
C ALA A 400 11.73 15.22 -0.78
N PHE A 401 12.78 15.08 -1.58
CA PHE A 401 14.15 15.04 -1.09
C PHE A 401 14.55 16.35 -0.40
N VAL A 402 14.28 17.49 -1.03
CA VAL A 402 14.58 18.81 -0.48
C VAL A 402 13.82 19.06 0.83
N THR A 403 12.50 18.79 0.87
CA THR A 403 11.70 18.96 2.10
C THR A 403 12.17 18.04 3.21
N MET A 404 12.58 16.80 2.90
CA MET A 404 13.12 15.86 3.88
C MET A 404 14.48 16.27 4.42
N LEU A 405 15.33 16.95 3.64
CA LEU A 405 16.58 17.54 4.13
C LEU A 405 16.33 18.57 5.23
N MET A 406 15.24 19.35 5.13
CA MET A 406 14.88 20.40 6.09
C MET A 406 14.35 19.87 7.43
N VAL A 407 14.05 18.58 7.54
CA VAL A 407 13.58 17.93 8.78
C VAL A 407 14.72 17.85 9.79
N LYS A 408 14.45 18.28 11.05
CA LYS A 408 15.44 18.28 12.13
C LYS A 408 15.06 17.37 13.31
N HIS A 409 13.78 16.99 13.43
CA HIS A 409 13.24 16.20 14.55
C HIS A 409 12.49 14.97 14.01
N GLY A 410 12.28 13.96 14.88
CA GLY A 410 11.59 12.71 14.54
C GLY A 410 12.52 11.61 14.04
N ASP A 411 13.84 11.79 14.10
CA ASP A 411 14.83 10.76 13.77
C ASP A 411 15.24 9.99 15.04
N SER A 412 15.10 8.67 15.02
CA SER A 412 15.63 7.81 16.08
C SER A 412 17.15 7.88 16.05
N LYS A 413 17.75 8.25 17.18
CA LYS A 413 19.20 8.21 17.29
C LYS A 413 19.68 6.75 17.17
N PRO A 414 20.76 6.48 16.41
CA PRO A 414 21.37 5.16 16.39
C PRO A 414 21.65 4.72 17.83
N ILE A 415 21.30 3.47 18.16
CA ILE A 415 21.68 2.89 19.44
C ILE A 415 23.20 2.94 19.49
N LYS A 416 23.77 3.78 20.37
CA LYS A 416 25.20 3.72 20.66
C LYS A 416 25.48 2.28 21.09
N LYS A 417 26.36 1.57 20.38
CA LYS A 417 26.91 0.31 20.86
C LYS A 417 27.55 0.64 22.22
N GLY A 418 26.94 0.19 23.31
CA GLY A 418 27.63 0.05 24.56
C GLY A 418 28.90 -0.73 24.27
N SER A 419 30.04 -0.32 24.83
CA SER A 419 31.28 -1.07 24.65
C SER A 419 30.98 -2.52 25.06
N MET A 420 31.64 -3.50 24.42
CA MET A 420 31.50 -4.91 24.81
C MET A 420 31.76 -5.14 26.32
N LEU A 421 32.40 -4.20 26.99
CA LEU A 421 32.68 -4.20 28.43
C LEU A 421 31.46 -3.80 29.30
N GLU A 422 30.47 -3.03 28.74
CA GLU A 422 29.26 -2.69 29.49
C GLU A 422 28.21 -3.81 29.48
N SER A 423 28.28 -4.75 28.54
CA SER A 423 27.39 -5.92 28.54
C SER A 423 27.77 -7.00 29.55
N PHE A 424 28.92 -6.88 30.21
CA PHE A 424 29.39 -7.79 31.29
C PHE A 424 29.14 -7.29 32.70
N ASN A 425 28.58 -6.06 32.86
CA ASN A 425 28.31 -5.48 34.19
C ASN A 425 26.83 -5.53 34.60
N VAL A 426 26.13 -6.61 34.25
CA VAL A 426 24.79 -6.90 34.79
C VAL A 426 24.85 -8.26 35.46
N GLU A 427 25.56 -8.31 36.60
CA GLU A 427 25.41 -9.27 37.67
C GLU A 427 26.08 -8.65 38.90
N ASP A 428 25.27 -8.04 39.78
CA ASP A 428 25.33 -8.14 41.22
C ASP A 428 24.01 -7.61 41.81
#